data_153c951d5fe34b4b0ec769217485b6e9
#
_entry.id   153c951d5fe34b4b0ec769217485b6e9
#
_cell.length_a   1.000
_cell.length_b   1.000
_cell.length_c   1.000
_cell.angle_alpha   90.00
_cell.angle_beta   90.00
_cell.angle_gamma   90.00
#
_symmetry.space_group_name_H-M   'P 1'
#
loop_
_entity.id
_entity.type
_entity.pdbx_description
1 polymer ?
#
loop_
_entity_poly.entity_id
_entity_poly.type
_entity_poly.pdbx_seq_one_letter_code
_entity_poly.pdbx_strand_id
1 'polypeptide(L)'
;MQSAIDRYKLGTEAEVCASDFYGHYIPRRDSRFYCPECGEPVFWRSRGGSQPDKFCHYTKTSSSPECDKRVDGHSGLNLYQRVGLSVYLQCTGKGKYQLGIMFPALSENQIDNAMRRAMKVRISSRTIFREATINHTYFQTGESTFIPVNFVPDNGENFSIITTPYSDLWLQQRWSDFADGFSSAGAIFTFDEAGGRKIHRGDSISTDKDYYVVAKSFHSPFGEIKSEQMGIVTLNGADYGVFHIKIYVPIENETIFSKVNHFFHLHFSVWLLEKAPELVPLWPPVVEQ
;
A
#
# COMPACT_ATOMS: atom_id res chain seq x y z
N MET A 1 13.98 10.57 16.54
CA MET A 1 14.32 11.39 15.35
C MET A 1 13.48 12.66 15.38
N GLN A 2 14.08 13.82 15.15
CA GLN A 2 13.36 15.10 15.26
C GLN A 2 12.78 15.58 13.93
N SER A 3 13.36 15.15 12.81
CA SER A 3 12.88 15.49 11.48
C SER A 3 12.49 14.24 10.67
N ALA A 4 11.61 14.42 9.69
CA ALA A 4 11.18 13.41 8.73
C ALA A 4 10.82 14.09 7.41
N ILE A 5 10.76 13.31 6.34
CA ILE A 5 10.22 13.77 5.05
C ILE A 5 8.71 13.58 5.08
N ASP A 6 7.97 14.68 4.91
CA ASP A 6 6.52 14.68 4.77
C ASP A 6 6.16 14.58 3.28
N ARG A 7 5.59 13.47 2.85
CA ARG A 7 5.17 13.29 1.45
C ARG A 7 4.06 14.22 0.98
N TYR A 8 3.43 14.94 1.89
CA TYR A 8 2.41 15.93 1.56
C TYR A 8 2.99 17.30 1.23
N LYS A 9 4.30 17.48 1.39
CA LYS A 9 5.01 18.70 1.08
C LYS A 9 6.01 18.49 -0.05
N LEU A 10 6.36 19.57 -0.75
CA LEU A 10 7.23 19.54 -1.92
C LEU A 10 8.57 20.21 -1.64
N GLY A 11 9.59 19.82 -2.38
CA GLY A 11 10.89 20.48 -2.38
C GLY A 11 11.55 20.52 -1.00
N THR A 12 12.14 21.65 -0.67
CA THR A 12 12.83 21.89 0.62
C THR A 12 11.89 21.92 1.83
N GLU A 13 10.61 22.16 1.62
CA GLU A 13 9.60 22.13 2.68
C GLU A 13 9.18 20.69 3.06
N ALA A 14 9.62 19.70 2.30
CA ALA A 14 9.30 18.30 2.58
C ALA A 14 9.94 17.80 3.89
N GLU A 15 11.08 18.33 4.32
CA GLU A 15 11.63 18.04 5.63
C GLU A 15 10.90 18.82 6.71
N VAL A 16 10.29 18.12 7.66
CA VAL A 16 9.44 18.67 8.71
C VAL A 16 9.95 18.28 10.09
N CYS A 17 9.72 19.13 11.08
CA CYS A 17 10.06 18.82 12.47
C CYS A 17 8.89 18.15 13.20
N ALA A 18 9.20 17.28 14.15
CA ALA A 18 8.18 16.58 14.94
C ALA A 18 7.31 17.54 15.77
N SER A 19 7.87 18.67 16.19
CA SER A 19 7.17 19.74 16.92
C SER A 19 6.07 20.42 16.12
N ASP A 20 6.16 20.40 14.77
CA ASP A 20 5.18 21.05 13.89
C ASP A 20 3.80 20.38 13.94
N PHE A 21 3.75 19.20 14.49
CA PHE A 21 2.54 18.39 14.58
C PHE A 21 1.93 18.32 15.99
N TYR A 22 2.44 19.11 16.91
CA TYR A 22 1.88 19.19 18.25
C TYR A 22 0.39 19.56 18.22
N GLY A 23 -0.43 18.80 18.93
CA GLY A 23 -1.89 18.99 18.93
C GLY A 23 -2.63 18.42 17.72
N HIS A 24 -1.93 17.89 16.73
CA HIS A 24 -2.55 17.26 15.57
C HIS A 24 -2.71 15.74 15.77
N TYR A 25 -3.85 15.21 15.35
CA TYR A 25 -4.04 13.76 15.29
C TYR A 25 -3.49 13.24 13.97
N ILE A 26 -2.46 12.39 14.04
CA ILE A 26 -1.88 11.73 12.88
C ILE A 26 -2.00 10.22 13.09
N PRO A 27 -2.76 9.52 12.23
CA PRO A 27 -2.89 8.07 12.32
C PRO A 27 -1.54 7.38 12.15
N ARG A 28 -1.24 6.38 12.99
CA ARG A 28 0.01 5.61 12.87
C ARG A 28 0.12 4.83 11.57
N ARG A 29 -0.99 4.49 10.94
CA ARG A 29 -1.06 3.76 9.67
C ARG A 29 -1.03 4.69 8.46
N ASP A 30 -0.85 5.98 8.67
CA ASP A 30 -0.67 6.94 7.59
C ASP A 30 0.80 6.92 7.15
N SER A 31 1.08 6.45 5.94
CA SER A 31 2.42 6.40 5.34
C SER A 31 2.93 7.79 4.92
N ARG A 32 2.62 8.81 5.70
CA ARG A 32 2.94 10.19 5.41
C ARG A 32 4.41 10.52 5.55
N PHE A 33 5.06 9.99 6.59
CA PHE A 33 6.42 10.39 6.95
C PHE A 33 7.45 9.33 6.64
N TYR A 34 8.63 9.77 6.21
CA TYR A 34 9.76 8.91 5.87
C TYR A 34 11.03 9.39 6.55
N CYS A 35 11.90 8.45 6.87
CA CYS A 35 13.21 8.76 7.41
C CYS A 35 14.08 9.41 6.31
N PRO A 36 14.67 10.60 6.54
CA PRO A 36 15.52 11.24 5.55
C PRO A 36 16.83 10.49 5.27
N GLU A 37 17.21 9.55 6.16
CA GLU A 37 18.46 8.81 6.06
C GLU A 37 18.28 7.47 5.33
N CYS A 38 17.32 6.65 5.74
CA CYS A 38 17.13 5.31 5.19
C CYS A 38 15.91 5.18 4.28
N GLY A 39 15.09 6.22 4.13
CA GLY A 39 13.90 6.21 3.27
C GLY A 39 12.74 5.36 3.77
N GLU A 40 12.86 4.69 4.93
CA GLU A 40 11.75 3.90 5.46
C GLU A 40 10.63 4.78 6.04
N PRO A 41 9.38 4.30 6.02
CA PRO A 41 8.29 4.95 6.72
C PRO A 41 8.58 5.08 8.20
N VAL A 42 8.17 6.21 8.75
CA VAL A 42 8.23 6.51 10.17
C VAL A 42 6.88 7.02 10.63
N PHE A 43 6.60 6.91 11.91
CA PHE A 43 5.38 7.47 12.49
C PHE A 43 5.73 8.58 13.48
N TRP A 44 4.88 9.58 13.51
CA TRP A 44 4.94 10.62 14.51
C TRP A 44 4.39 10.13 15.86
N ARG A 45 5.07 10.48 16.92
CA ARG A 45 4.67 10.15 18.28
C ARG A 45 4.71 11.39 19.16
N SER A 46 3.55 11.80 19.60
CA SER A 46 3.45 12.75 20.70
C SER A 46 3.72 12.05 22.03
N ARG A 47 4.48 12.67 22.85
CA ARG A 47 4.82 12.15 24.17
C ARG A 47 4.31 13.09 25.23
N GLY A 48 3.29 13.64 25.31
CA GLY A 48 2.76 14.49 26.38
C GLY A 48 3.67 14.59 27.61
N GLY A 49 3.79 15.72 28.23
CA GLY A 49 4.66 15.98 29.38
C GLY A 49 6.04 16.51 28.98
N SER A 50 7.07 16.14 29.75
CA SER A 50 8.44 16.69 29.60
C SER A 50 9.27 16.10 28.43
N GLN A 51 8.73 15.13 27.69
CA GLN A 51 9.46 14.53 26.57
C GLN A 51 9.05 15.14 25.23
N PRO A 52 10.00 15.48 24.36
CA PRO A 52 9.69 16.07 23.06
C PRO A 52 8.99 15.07 22.13
N ASP A 53 8.13 15.60 21.28
CA ASP A 53 7.56 14.86 20.15
C ASP A 53 8.67 14.35 19.23
N LYS A 54 8.45 13.22 18.61
CA LYS A 54 9.46 12.61 17.72
C LYS A 54 8.85 11.73 16.65
N PHE A 55 9.59 11.55 15.56
CA PHE A 55 9.37 10.50 14.61
C PHE A 55 10.07 9.21 15.05
N CYS A 56 9.43 8.08 14.86
CA CYS A 56 9.93 6.77 15.24
C CYS A 56 9.86 5.82 14.07
N HIS A 57 10.92 5.01 13.87
CA HIS A 57 10.85 3.87 12.97
C HIS A 57 9.91 2.80 13.52
N TYR A 58 9.42 1.98 12.61
CA TYR A 58 8.76 0.72 12.99
C TYR A 58 9.81 -0.30 13.42
N THR A 59 9.34 -1.41 13.99
CA THR A 59 10.23 -2.51 14.36
C THR A 59 11.01 -3.01 13.14
N LYS A 60 12.31 -3.17 13.29
CA LYS A 60 13.20 -3.66 12.24
C LYS A 60 12.73 -5.02 11.74
N THR A 61 12.71 -5.17 10.43
CA THR A 61 12.56 -6.45 9.74
C THR A 61 13.90 -6.81 9.11
N SER A 62 14.07 -8.04 8.62
CA SER A 62 15.28 -8.44 7.90
C SER A 62 15.56 -7.62 6.64
N SER A 63 14.50 -7.09 6.02
CA SER A 63 14.60 -6.21 4.85
C SER A 63 14.81 -4.74 5.18
N SER A 64 14.81 -4.38 6.46
CA SER A 64 15.02 -2.99 6.87
C SER A 64 16.47 -2.59 6.66
N PRO A 65 16.74 -1.46 5.95
CA PRO A 65 18.08 -0.92 5.82
C PRO A 65 18.64 -0.53 7.19
N GLU A 66 19.96 -0.55 7.31
CA GLU A 66 20.64 -0.01 8.48
C GLU A 66 20.39 1.50 8.57
N CYS A 67 20.15 1.98 9.78
CA CYS A 67 19.87 3.40 10.02
C CYS A 67 20.24 3.76 11.45
N ASP A 68 21.15 4.72 11.62
CA ASP A 68 21.61 5.19 12.93
C ASP A 68 20.50 5.89 13.74
N LYS A 69 19.47 6.37 13.04
CA LYS A 69 18.29 7.00 13.67
C LYS A 69 17.25 5.99 14.16
N ARG A 70 17.46 4.71 13.91
CA ARG A 70 16.57 3.65 14.38
C ARG A 70 16.88 3.33 15.84
N VAL A 71 15.87 3.42 16.67
CA VAL A 71 15.92 2.98 18.06
C VAL A 71 15.05 1.74 18.19
N ASP A 72 15.65 0.63 18.53
CA ASP A 72 14.96 -0.65 18.66
C ASP A 72 13.88 -0.63 19.74
N GLY A 73 12.78 -1.32 19.47
CA GLY A 73 11.86 -1.78 20.51
C GLY A 73 10.57 -0.96 20.77
N HIS A 74 10.07 -0.12 19.86
CA HIS A 74 9.00 0.81 20.27
C HIS A 74 7.63 0.72 19.60
N SER A 75 7.39 -0.06 18.57
CA SER A 75 6.07 -0.07 17.91
C SER A 75 5.26 -1.35 18.10
N GLY A 76 5.90 -2.47 18.37
CA GLY A 76 5.22 -3.78 18.43
C GLY A 76 4.62 -4.25 17.10
N LEU A 77 4.61 -3.39 16.08
CA LEU A 77 4.11 -3.71 14.75
C LEU A 77 5.25 -3.73 13.75
N ASN A 78 5.34 -4.77 12.93
CA ASN A 78 6.21 -4.77 11.77
C ASN A 78 5.60 -3.91 10.65
N LEU A 79 6.39 -3.64 9.60
CA LEU A 79 5.95 -2.79 8.50
C LEU A 79 4.68 -3.34 7.82
N TYR A 80 4.59 -4.66 7.64
CA TYR A 80 3.44 -5.31 7.00
C TYR A 80 2.16 -5.18 7.81
N GLN A 81 2.26 -5.37 9.13
CA GLN A 81 1.12 -5.18 10.02
C GLN A 81 0.56 -3.77 9.98
N ARG A 82 1.36 -2.84 9.49
CA ARG A 82 0.96 -1.45 9.35
C ARG A 82 0.34 -1.12 8.01
N VAL A 83 1.03 -1.41 6.90
CA VAL A 83 0.59 -1.00 5.56
C VAL A 83 -0.35 -2.00 4.91
N GLY A 84 -0.51 -3.18 5.51
CA GLY A 84 -1.30 -4.26 4.93
C GLY A 84 -0.55 -5.06 3.87
N LEU A 85 -1.15 -6.15 3.39
CA LEU A 85 -0.65 -6.86 2.22
C LEU A 85 -0.95 -6.07 0.96
N SER A 86 -0.08 -6.20 -0.02
CA SER A 86 -0.22 -5.48 -1.28
C SER A 86 -1.31 -6.10 -2.15
N VAL A 87 -2.19 -5.24 -2.67
CA VAL A 87 -3.17 -5.60 -3.68
C VAL A 87 -2.56 -5.35 -5.05
N TYR A 88 -2.71 -6.32 -5.96
CA TYR A 88 -2.18 -6.25 -7.31
C TYR A 88 -3.29 -6.37 -8.34
N LEU A 89 -3.13 -5.62 -9.43
CA LEU A 89 -3.86 -5.77 -10.67
C LEU A 89 -2.93 -6.50 -11.64
N GLN A 90 -3.36 -7.61 -12.20
CA GLN A 90 -2.60 -8.40 -13.17
C GLN A 90 -3.32 -8.43 -14.51
N CYS A 91 -2.60 -8.15 -15.59
CA CYS A 91 -3.11 -8.31 -16.94
C CYS A 91 -3.10 -9.81 -17.30
N THR A 92 -4.26 -10.36 -17.63
CA THR A 92 -4.40 -11.77 -18.05
C THR A 92 -4.51 -11.93 -19.56
N GLY A 93 -4.40 -10.83 -20.30
CA GLY A 93 -4.40 -10.75 -21.76
C GLY A 93 -5.66 -10.15 -22.37
N LYS A 94 -5.55 -9.57 -23.55
CA LYS A 94 -6.65 -9.00 -24.36
C LYS A 94 -7.60 -8.05 -23.58
N GLY A 95 -7.05 -7.14 -22.79
CA GLY A 95 -7.84 -6.16 -22.03
C GLY A 95 -8.61 -6.77 -20.86
N LYS A 96 -8.24 -7.96 -20.41
CA LYS A 96 -8.77 -8.58 -19.19
C LYS A 96 -7.76 -8.46 -18.06
N TYR A 97 -8.26 -8.09 -16.90
CA TYR A 97 -7.44 -7.95 -15.71
C TYR A 97 -8.01 -8.78 -14.57
N GLN A 98 -7.15 -9.14 -13.64
CA GLN A 98 -7.48 -9.88 -12.43
C GLN A 98 -6.92 -9.13 -11.23
N LEU A 99 -7.73 -9.00 -10.20
CA LEU A 99 -7.32 -8.45 -8.91
C LEU A 99 -6.86 -9.60 -8.00
N GLY A 100 -5.87 -9.35 -7.17
CA GLY A 100 -5.45 -10.31 -6.16
C GLY A 100 -4.59 -9.69 -5.08
N ILE A 101 -4.31 -10.48 -4.05
CA ILE A 101 -3.47 -10.08 -2.93
C ILE A 101 -2.15 -10.85 -3.02
N MET A 102 -1.05 -10.11 -2.87
CA MET A 102 0.28 -10.66 -2.88
C MET A 102 0.71 -11.03 -1.47
N PHE A 103 0.98 -12.30 -1.26
CA PHE A 103 1.52 -12.83 -0.02
C PHE A 103 3.04 -12.94 -0.11
N PRO A 104 3.77 -12.48 0.92
CA PRO A 104 5.21 -12.66 0.99
C PRO A 104 5.60 -14.14 0.91
N ALA A 105 6.73 -14.40 0.31
CA ALA A 105 7.24 -15.75 0.13
C ALA A 105 7.42 -16.48 1.46
N LEU A 106 7.26 -17.79 1.42
CA LEU A 106 7.53 -18.71 2.52
C LEU A 106 8.75 -19.56 2.18
N SER A 107 9.50 -19.96 3.20
CA SER A 107 10.52 -20.98 3.06
C SER A 107 9.87 -22.36 2.94
N GLU A 108 10.61 -23.34 2.42
CA GLU A 108 10.17 -24.73 2.32
C GLU A 108 9.67 -25.27 3.67
N ASN A 109 10.48 -25.08 4.73
CA ASN A 109 10.10 -25.50 6.08
C ASN A 109 8.79 -24.86 6.58
N GLN A 110 8.51 -23.61 6.17
CA GLN A 110 7.30 -22.90 6.55
C GLN A 110 6.08 -23.46 5.81
N ILE A 111 6.23 -23.80 4.51
CA ILE A 111 5.16 -24.42 3.72
C ILE A 111 4.87 -25.82 4.28
N ASP A 112 5.89 -26.64 4.53
CA ASP A 112 5.73 -27.97 5.11
C ASP A 112 5.05 -27.97 6.47
N ASN A 113 5.43 -27.00 7.31
CA ASN A 113 4.79 -26.82 8.62
C ASN A 113 3.30 -26.44 8.47
N ALA A 114 3.01 -25.52 7.55
CA ALA A 114 1.63 -25.14 7.24
C ALA A 114 0.82 -26.32 6.67
N MET A 115 1.40 -27.13 5.79
CA MET A 115 0.77 -28.33 5.23
C MET A 115 0.44 -29.36 6.31
N ARG A 116 1.40 -29.67 7.21
CA ARG A 116 1.17 -30.60 8.33
C ARG A 116 0.02 -30.18 9.24
N ARG A 117 -0.25 -28.87 9.32
CA ARG A 117 -1.33 -28.29 10.12
C ARG A 117 -2.59 -27.99 9.32
N ALA A 118 -2.64 -28.39 8.04
CA ALA A 118 -3.72 -28.09 7.11
C ALA A 118 -4.11 -26.60 7.07
N MET A 119 -3.10 -25.72 7.12
CA MET A 119 -3.33 -24.29 7.20
C MET A 119 -3.89 -23.74 5.88
N LYS A 120 -4.79 -22.77 6.04
CA LYS A 120 -5.38 -22.01 4.93
C LYS A 120 -5.27 -20.53 5.22
N VAL A 121 -5.24 -19.75 4.16
CA VAL A 121 -5.46 -18.31 4.23
C VAL A 121 -6.86 -18.02 3.73
N ARG A 122 -7.59 -17.18 4.47
CA ARG A 122 -8.89 -16.65 4.08
C ARG A 122 -8.76 -15.15 3.87
N ILE A 123 -9.12 -14.70 2.68
CA ILE A 123 -9.28 -13.30 2.32
C ILE A 123 -10.78 -13.03 2.29
N SER A 124 -11.26 -12.04 3.03
CA SER A 124 -12.69 -11.78 3.13
C SER A 124 -13.03 -10.30 3.12
N SER A 125 -14.25 -10.01 2.68
CA SER A 125 -15.03 -8.84 3.05
C SER A 125 -16.17 -9.31 3.97
N ARG A 126 -17.13 -8.46 4.30
CA ARG A 126 -18.20 -8.80 5.26
C ARG A 126 -18.90 -10.14 4.99
N THR A 127 -19.26 -10.41 3.74
CA THR A 127 -20.10 -11.55 3.35
C THR A 127 -19.45 -12.49 2.35
N ILE A 128 -18.42 -12.04 1.66
CA ILE A 128 -17.74 -12.79 0.60
C ILE A 128 -16.34 -13.13 1.06
N PHE A 129 -15.90 -14.34 0.76
CA PHE A 129 -14.53 -14.74 1.07
C PHE A 129 -13.93 -15.63 -0.03
N ARG A 130 -12.60 -15.66 -0.06
CA ARG A 130 -11.77 -16.59 -0.81
C ARG A 130 -10.85 -17.33 0.15
N GLU A 131 -10.75 -18.64 0.03
CA GLU A 131 -9.76 -19.44 0.77
C GLU A 131 -8.73 -20.03 -0.19
N ALA A 132 -7.49 -20.10 0.27
CA ALA A 132 -6.40 -20.81 -0.39
C ALA A 132 -5.67 -21.69 0.64
N THR A 133 -5.42 -22.94 0.28
CA THR A 133 -4.62 -23.83 1.12
C THR A 133 -3.15 -23.51 0.95
N ILE A 134 -2.40 -23.48 2.06
CA ILE A 134 -0.95 -23.28 2.01
C ILE A 134 -0.30 -24.61 1.70
N ASN A 135 0.20 -24.76 0.47
CA ASN A 135 0.90 -25.94 -0.02
C ASN A 135 1.85 -25.55 -1.16
N HIS A 136 2.72 -26.45 -1.56
CA HIS A 136 3.69 -26.23 -2.64
C HIS A 136 3.07 -26.01 -4.04
N THR A 137 1.77 -26.30 -4.23
CA THR A 137 1.07 -26.01 -5.48
C THR A 137 0.76 -24.53 -5.62
N TYR A 138 0.38 -23.88 -4.52
CA TYR A 138 0.01 -22.46 -4.50
C TYR A 138 1.15 -21.54 -4.03
N PHE A 139 1.95 -22.02 -3.06
CA PHE A 139 3.06 -21.24 -2.48
C PHE A 139 4.39 -21.86 -2.89
N GLN A 140 5.06 -21.22 -3.82
CA GLN A 140 6.39 -21.65 -4.23
C GLN A 140 7.42 -21.14 -3.22
N THR A 141 8.41 -21.98 -2.92
CA THR A 141 9.47 -21.64 -1.99
C THR A 141 10.26 -20.42 -2.48
N GLY A 142 10.40 -19.42 -1.63
CA GLY A 142 11.17 -18.22 -1.92
C GLY A 142 10.48 -17.22 -2.85
N GLU A 143 9.25 -17.49 -3.31
CA GLU A 143 8.50 -16.59 -4.20
C GLU A 143 7.24 -16.05 -3.55
N SER A 144 6.92 -14.78 -3.85
CA SER A 144 5.65 -14.19 -3.43
C SER A 144 4.49 -14.83 -4.17
N THR A 145 3.39 -15.06 -3.46
CA THR A 145 2.22 -15.75 -4.00
C THR A 145 1.08 -14.78 -4.27
N PHE A 146 0.62 -14.73 -5.51
CA PHE A 146 -0.57 -13.99 -5.90
C PHE A 146 -1.83 -14.86 -5.70
N ILE A 147 -2.74 -14.42 -4.83
CA ILE A 147 -4.04 -15.07 -4.64
C ILE A 147 -5.12 -14.19 -5.28
N PRO A 148 -5.76 -14.66 -6.37
CA PRO A 148 -6.77 -13.89 -7.05
C PRO A 148 -8.05 -13.76 -6.22
N VAL A 149 -8.66 -12.57 -6.30
CA VAL A 149 -9.97 -12.28 -5.72
C VAL A 149 -10.88 -11.65 -6.79
N ASN A 150 -12.17 -11.93 -6.70
CA ASN A 150 -13.20 -11.40 -7.60
C ASN A 150 -14.18 -10.47 -6.87
N PHE A 151 -13.74 -9.92 -5.76
CA PHE A 151 -14.51 -8.98 -4.95
C PHE A 151 -13.61 -7.90 -4.37
N VAL A 152 -14.21 -6.78 -4.01
CA VAL A 152 -13.61 -5.73 -3.19
C VAL A 152 -14.52 -5.44 -2.01
N PRO A 153 -13.98 -5.06 -0.85
CA PRO A 153 -14.76 -4.60 0.28
C PRO A 153 -15.58 -3.36 -0.07
N ASP A 154 -16.62 -3.10 0.70
CA ASP A 154 -17.41 -1.89 0.58
C ASP A 154 -16.56 -0.64 0.81
N ASN A 155 -17.09 0.49 0.36
CA ASN A 155 -16.41 1.78 0.31
C ASN A 155 -15.54 2.10 1.52
N GLY A 156 -14.25 2.12 1.28
CA GLY A 156 -13.27 2.49 2.28
C GLY A 156 -12.91 1.39 3.28
N GLU A 157 -13.51 0.21 3.26
CA GLU A 157 -13.14 -0.92 4.09
C GLU A 157 -11.89 -1.63 3.56
N ASN A 158 -11.21 -2.36 4.42
CA ASN A 158 -10.08 -3.19 4.04
C ASN A 158 -10.53 -4.64 3.80
N PHE A 159 -9.77 -5.38 2.99
CA PHE A 159 -9.83 -6.84 3.03
C PHE A 159 -9.40 -7.32 4.42
N SER A 160 -10.11 -8.28 4.98
CA SER A 160 -9.65 -9.01 6.16
C SER A 160 -8.91 -10.26 5.74
N ILE A 161 -7.77 -10.53 6.38
CA ILE A 161 -6.89 -11.66 6.07
C ILE A 161 -6.69 -12.46 7.34
N ILE A 162 -7.11 -13.71 7.33
CA ILE A 162 -7.06 -14.59 8.47
C ILE A 162 -6.42 -15.92 8.04
N THR A 163 -5.55 -16.45 8.90
CA THR A 163 -5.02 -17.81 8.77
C THR A 163 -5.79 -18.77 9.67
N THR A 164 -6.12 -19.95 9.17
CA THR A 164 -6.79 -21.00 9.92
C THR A 164 -5.98 -22.30 9.90
N PRO A 165 -5.90 -23.05 11.00
CA PRO A 165 -6.49 -22.79 12.30
C PRO A 165 -5.89 -21.55 12.98
N TYR A 166 -6.73 -20.81 13.68
CA TYR A 166 -6.38 -19.51 14.28
C TYR A 166 -5.33 -19.59 15.41
N SER A 167 -5.01 -20.80 15.85
CA SER A 167 -4.02 -21.04 16.91
C SER A 167 -2.57 -20.80 16.52
N ASP A 168 -2.31 -20.62 15.22
CA ASP A 168 -0.94 -20.49 14.70
C ASP A 168 -0.63 -19.03 14.34
N LEU A 169 -0.20 -18.29 15.33
CA LEU A 169 0.09 -16.86 15.22
C LEU A 169 1.32 -16.52 14.36
N TRP A 170 2.20 -17.49 14.06
CA TRP A 170 3.45 -17.20 13.38
C TRP A 170 3.27 -16.66 11.95
N LEU A 171 2.26 -17.13 11.20
CA LEU A 171 1.93 -16.56 9.89
C LEU A 171 1.28 -15.18 10.00
N GLN A 172 0.43 -14.97 11.01
CA GLN A 172 -0.15 -13.65 11.26
C GLN A 172 0.89 -12.63 11.73
N GLN A 173 1.90 -13.07 12.46
CA GLN A 173 3.05 -12.23 12.80
C GLN A 173 3.89 -11.86 11.58
N ARG A 174 3.96 -12.75 10.60
CA ARG A 174 4.70 -12.53 9.36
C ARG A 174 3.92 -11.70 8.35
N TRP A 175 2.62 -11.96 8.21
CA TRP A 175 1.73 -11.28 7.28
C TRP A 175 0.86 -10.26 8.01
N SER A 176 0.29 -9.33 7.25
CA SER A 176 -0.74 -8.44 7.77
C SER A 176 -2.08 -9.19 7.87
N ASP A 177 -2.93 -8.75 8.80
CA ASP A 177 -4.31 -9.19 8.93
C ASP A 177 -5.29 -8.44 8.00
N PHE A 178 -4.76 -7.55 7.15
CA PHE A 178 -5.54 -6.79 6.20
C PHE A 178 -4.77 -6.47 4.90
N ALA A 179 -5.52 -6.08 3.88
CA ALA A 179 -5.05 -5.37 2.70
C ALA A 179 -6.01 -4.23 2.36
N ASP A 180 -5.52 -3.15 1.79
CA ASP A 180 -6.34 -1.98 1.47
C ASP A 180 -7.41 -2.30 0.44
N GLY A 181 -8.67 -2.00 0.74
CA GLY A 181 -9.76 -2.02 -0.22
C GLY A 181 -9.79 -0.78 -1.12
N PHE A 182 -10.90 -0.60 -1.83
CA PHE A 182 -11.11 0.52 -2.74
C PHE A 182 -11.85 1.67 -2.05
N SER A 183 -11.64 2.88 -2.52
CA SER A 183 -12.52 4.00 -2.21
C SER A 183 -13.84 3.88 -3.01
N SER A 184 -14.79 4.77 -2.76
CA SER A 184 -16.02 4.84 -3.55
C SER A 184 -15.76 5.15 -5.03
N ALA A 185 -14.69 5.87 -5.34
CA ALA A 185 -14.29 6.21 -6.70
C ALA A 185 -13.44 5.13 -7.38
N GLY A 186 -12.92 4.14 -6.62
CA GLY A 186 -12.06 3.09 -7.14
C GLY A 186 -10.70 3.03 -6.43
N ALA A 187 -9.67 2.60 -7.15
CA ALA A 187 -8.30 2.51 -6.64
C ALA A 187 -7.27 2.84 -7.73
N ILE A 188 -6.11 3.35 -7.29
CA ILE A 188 -4.98 3.65 -8.17
C ILE A 188 -3.92 2.56 -8.00
N PHE A 189 -3.31 2.17 -9.12
CA PHE A 189 -2.22 1.19 -9.18
C PHE A 189 -1.04 1.77 -9.92
N THR A 190 0.16 1.32 -9.61
CA THR A 190 1.33 1.59 -10.46
C THR A 190 1.08 1.04 -11.86
N PHE A 191 1.71 1.64 -12.86
CA PHE A 191 1.61 1.17 -14.23
C PHE A 191 2.80 0.26 -14.56
N ASP A 192 2.49 -0.94 -15.07
CA ASP A 192 3.41 -1.87 -15.70
C ASP A 192 2.61 -2.64 -16.76
N GLU A 193 3.24 -3.10 -17.84
CA GLU A 193 2.55 -3.86 -18.91
C GLU A 193 1.88 -5.13 -18.40
N ALA A 194 2.46 -5.77 -17.38
CA ALA A 194 1.91 -6.95 -16.73
C ALA A 194 0.81 -6.64 -15.71
N GLY A 195 0.62 -5.36 -15.36
CA GLY A 195 -0.31 -4.92 -14.33
C GLY A 195 0.29 -3.89 -13.38
N GLY A 196 -0.06 -3.93 -12.10
CA GLY A 196 0.50 -2.99 -11.14
C GLY A 196 0.09 -3.24 -9.70
N ARG A 197 0.82 -2.63 -8.78
CA ARG A 197 0.54 -2.65 -7.36
C ARG A 197 -0.37 -1.49 -6.98
N LYS A 198 -1.39 -1.75 -6.18
CA LYS A 198 -2.23 -0.70 -5.62
C LYS A 198 -1.40 0.29 -4.80
N ILE A 199 -1.62 1.56 -5.02
CA ILE A 199 -1.10 2.64 -4.17
C ILE A 199 -1.88 2.62 -2.86
N HIS A 200 -1.19 2.56 -1.74
CA HIS A 200 -1.82 2.58 -0.42
C HIS A 200 -2.46 3.94 -0.13
N ARG A 201 -3.46 3.94 0.73
CA ARG A 201 -4.06 5.19 1.20
C ARG A 201 -3.04 5.99 1.99
N GLY A 202 -2.98 7.28 1.73
CA GLY A 202 -1.99 8.18 2.32
C GLY A 202 -0.65 8.20 1.57
N ASP A 203 -0.43 7.28 0.61
CA ASP A 203 0.73 7.31 -0.27
C ASP A 203 0.61 8.37 -1.36
N SER A 204 1.68 8.54 -2.12
CA SER A 204 1.77 9.56 -3.15
C SER A 204 1.89 8.95 -4.55
N ILE A 205 1.32 9.66 -5.51
CA ILE A 205 1.54 9.49 -6.95
C ILE A 205 2.31 10.71 -7.47
N SER A 206 2.92 10.62 -8.62
CA SER A 206 3.73 11.70 -9.18
C SER A 206 3.35 12.02 -10.63
N THR A 207 3.65 13.24 -11.05
CA THR A 207 3.37 13.72 -12.41
C THR A 207 4.31 13.12 -13.45
N ASP A 208 5.39 12.48 -13.05
CA ASP A 208 6.39 11.87 -13.93
C ASP A 208 6.16 10.38 -14.22
N LYS A 209 5.06 9.82 -13.71
CA LYS A 209 4.72 8.40 -13.85
C LYS A 209 3.31 8.20 -14.36
N ASP A 210 3.13 7.06 -15.01
CA ASP A 210 1.83 6.57 -15.44
C ASP A 210 1.22 5.66 -14.35
N TYR A 211 -0.12 5.57 -14.35
CA TYR A 211 -0.85 4.76 -13.38
C TYR A 211 -2.04 4.05 -14.03
N TYR A 212 -2.52 3.00 -13.39
CA TYR A 212 -3.87 2.50 -13.63
C TYR A 212 -4.85 3.07 -12.61
N VAL A 213 -6.06 3.37 -13.06
CA VAL A 213 -7.25 3.56 -12.20
C VAL A 213 -8.21 2.41 -12.46
N VAL A 214 -8.64 1.73 -11.41
CA VAL A 214 -9.70 0.71 -11.47
C VAL A 214 -10.94 1.30 -10.84
N ALA A 215 -11.98 1.53 -11.63
CA ALA A 215 -13.22 2.18 -11.22
C ALA A 215 -14.41 1.71 -12.06
N LYS A 216 -15.65 1.85 -11.56
CA LYS A 216 -16.86 1.59 -12.36
C LYS A 216 -16.97 2.55 -13.55
N SER A 217 -16.56 3.78 -13.33
CA SER A 217 -16.38 4.80 -14.37
C SER A 217 -15.28 5.76 -13.90
N PHE A 218 -14.51 6.29 -14.84
CA PHE A 218 -13.49 7.29 -14.53
C PHE A 218 -13.62 8.45 -15.51
N HIS A 219 -13.89 9.62 -14.97
CA HIS A 219 -13.93 10.87 -15.71
C HIS A 219 -13.23 11.93 -14.88
N SER A 220 -12.15 12.46 -15.41
CA SER A 220 -11.48 13.60 -14.80
C SER A 220 -12.13 14.91 -15.27
N PRO A 221 -12.43 15.85 -14.38
CA PRO A 221 -12.85 17.19 -14.75
C PRO A 221 -11.69 18.05 -15.26
N PHE A 222 -10.45 17.54 -15.24
CA PHE A 222 -9.24 18.27 -15.58
C PHE A 222 -8.64 17.74 -16.88
N GLY A 223 -8.33 18.65 -17.80
CA GLY A 223 -7.65 18.33 -19.07
C GLY A 223 -6.21 17.84 -18.88
N GLU A 224 -5.65 18.10 -17.71
CA GLU A 224 -4.31 17.69 -17.27
C GLU A 224 -4.23 16.19 -16.94
N ILE A 225 -5.36 15.52 -16.77
CA ILE A 225 -5.41 14.07 -16.57
C ILE A 225 -5.94 13.41 -17.84
N LYS A 226 -5.04 12.81 -18.60
CA LYS A 226 -5.40 11.99 -19.76
C LYS A 226 -5.71 10.57 -19.30
N SER A 227 -6.79 9.99 -19.83
CA SER A 227 -7.17 8.62 -19.50
C SER A 227 -7.60 7.86 -20.74
N GLU A 228 -7.23 6.58 -20.78
CA GLU A 228 -7.62 5.63 -21.81
C GLU A 228 -8.03 4.31 -21.17
N GLN A 229 -9.19 3.79 -21.55
CA GLN A 229 -9.64 2.51 -21.03
C GLN A 229 -8.88 1.36 -21.71
N MET A 230 -8.10 0.62 -20.92
CA MET A 230 -7.29 -0.51 -21.36
C MET A 230 -8.02 -1.86 -21.30
N GLY A 231 -9.04 -1.95 -20.46
CA GLY A 231 -9.78 -3.18 -20.29
C GLY A 231 -10.74 -3.16 -19.11
N ILE A 232 -11.03 -4.36 -18.61
CA ILE A 232 -11.97 -4.56 -17.50
C ILE A 232 -11.45 -5.59 -16.50
N VAL A 233 -11.92 -5.45 -15.25
CA VAL A 233 -11.84 -6.46 -14.19
C VAL A 233 -13.22 -6.65 -13.58
N THR A 234 -13.65 -7.91 -13.43
CA THR A 234 -14.97 -8.22 -12.85
C THR A 234 -14.84 -8.39 -11.33
N LEU A 235 -15.51 -7.52 -10.56
CA LEU A 235 -15.47 -7.50 -9.10
C LEU A 235 -16.90 -7.39 -8.55
N ASN A 236 -17.24 -8.19 -7.53
CA ASN A 236 -18.60 -8.24 -6.94
C ASN A 236 -19.69 -8.48 -8.00
N GLY A 237 -19.38 -9.25 -9.06
CA GLY A 237 -20.31 -9.52 -10.15
C GLY A 237 -20.55 -8.35 -11.11
N ALA A 238 -19.80 -7.26 -11.00
CA ALA A 238 -19.89 -6.09 -11.88
C ALA A 238 -18.53 -5.82 -12.56
N ASP A 239 -18.57 -5.26 -13.76
CA ASP A 239 -17.36 -4.87 -14.47
C ASP A 239 -16.89 -3.49 -14.03
N TYR A 240 -15.61 -3.42 -13.72
CA TYR A 240 -14.86 -2.20 -13.45
C TYR A 240 -13.92 -1.94 -14.62
N GLY A 241 -13.94 -0.71 -15.13
CA GLY A 241 -12.95 -0.28 -16.12
C GLY A 241 -11.55 -0.21 -15.52
N VAL A 242 -10.58 -0.60 -16.31
CA VAL A 242 -9.16 -0.37 -16.04
C VAL A 242 -8.69 0.72 -16.97
N PHE A 243 -8.35 1.88 -16.41
CA PHE A 243 -7.97 3.08 -17.15
C PHE A 243 -6.50 3.36 -16.94
N HIS A 244 -5.74 3.47 -18.03
CA HIS A 244 -4.41 4.05 -18.00
C HIS A 244 -4.53 5.55 -17.86
N ILE A 245 -3.85 6.15 -16.92
CA ILE A 245 -3.85 7.60 -16.71
C ILE A 245 -2.46 8.18 -16.75
N LYS A 246 -2.36 9.36 -17.36
CA LYS A 246 -1.18 10.24 -17.38
C LYS A 246 -1.56 11.60 -16.83
N ILE A 247 -0.70 12.14 -15.97
CA ILE A 247 -0.93 13.39 -15.28
C ILE A 247 0.05 14.44 -15.81
N TYR A 248 -0.44 15.48 -16.46
CA TYR A 248 0.34 16.54 -17.11
C TYR A 248 0.11 17.89 -16.43
N VAL A 249 0.40 17.99 -15.15
CA VAL A 249 0.23 19.28 -14.46
C VAL A 249 1.47 20.11 -14.65
N PRO A 250 1.36 21.32 -15.26
CA PRO A 250 2.46 22.26 -15.29
C PRO A 250 2.83 22.68 -13.87
N ILE A 251 4.06 22.47 -13.49
CA ILE A 251 4.61 22.79 -12.17
C ILE A 251 4.43 24.27 -11.82
N GLU A 252 4.54 25.12 -12.82
CA GLU A 252 4.43 26.57 -12.73
C GLU A 252 3.00 27.04 -12.37
N ASN A 253 2.01 26.15 -12.46
CA ASN A 253 0.61 26.46 -12.15
C ASN A 253 0.15 25.84 -10.83
N GLU A 254 0.57 26.45 -9.71
CA GLU A 254 0.22 26.01 -8.36
C GLU A 254 -1.29 25.83 -8.14
N THR A 255 -2.10 26.67 -8.78
CA THR A 255 -3.57 26.60 -8.66
C THR A 255 -4.12 25.33 -9.27
N ILE A 256 -3.66 24.93 -10.46
CA ILE A 256 -4.09 23.69 -11.13
C ILE A 256 -3.53 22.50 -10.37
N PHE A 257 -2.26 22.55 -9.98
CA PHE A 257 -1.64 21.48 -9.20
C PHE A 257 -2.44 21.20 -7.91
N SER A 258 -2.77 22.24 -7.15
CA SER A 258 -3.56 22.11 -5.91
C SER A 258 -4.94 21.50 -6.16
N LYS A 259 -5.64 21.89 -7.24
CA LYS A 259 -6.97 21.32 -7.59
C LYS A 259 -6.87 19.86 -7.98
N VAL A 260 -5.87 19.47 -8.79
CA VAL A 260 -5.63 18.09 -9.22
C VAL A 260 -5.23 17.23 -8.03
N ASN A 261 -4.35 17.74 -7.17
CA ASN A 261 -3.98 17.07 -5.92
C ASN A 261 -5.19 16.82 -5.02
N HIS A 262 -6.03 17.85 -4.82
CA HIS A 262 -7.26 17.71 -4.05
C HIS A 262 -8.21 16.66 -4.64
N PHE A 263 -8.33 16.60 -5.98
CA PHE A 263 -9.11 15.57 -6.66
C PHE A 263 -8.62 14.16 -6.32
N PHE A 264 -7.33 13.89 -6.44
CA PHE A 264 -6.77 12.57 -6.12
C PHE A 264 -6.92 12.24 -4.64
N HIS A 265 -6.71 13.21 -3.77
CA HIS A 265 -6.88 13.01 -2.34
C HIS A 265 -8.34 12.68 -1.98
N LEU A 266 -9.30 13.46 -2.50
CA LEU A 266 -10.72 13.27 -2.20
C LEU A 266 -11.25 11.94 -2.71
N HIS A 267 -10.87 11.55 -3.92
CA HIS A 267 -11.44 10.36 -4.57
C HIS A 267 -10.70 9.07 -4.26
N PHE A 268 -9.38 9.13 -4.10
CA PHE A 268 -8.55 7.92 -3.98
C PHE A 268 -7.71 7.88 -2.69
N SER A 269 -7.78 8.91 -1.87
CA SER A 269 -6.97 9.06 -0.64
C SER A 269 -5.45 8.96 -0.92
N VAL A 270 -5.01 9.48 -2.06
CA VAL A 270 -3.60 9.59 -2.43
C VAL A 270 -3.22 11.03 -2.70
N TRP A 271 -1.94 11.35 -2.60
CA TRP A 271 -1.42 12.69 -2.80
C TRP A 271 -0.63 12.79 -4.10
N LEU A 272 -0.76 13.90 -4.81
CA LEU A 272 0.03 14.18 -5.99
C LEU A 272 1.32 14.90 -5.59
N LEU A 273 2.44 14.42 -6.09
CA LEU A 273 3.74 15.06 -6.02
C LEU A 273 4.21 15.45 -7.42
N GLU A 274 5.01 16.48 -7.50
CA GLU A 274 5.64 16.92 -8.74
C GLU A 274 6.55 15.83 -9.31
N LYS A 275 7.36 15.24 -8.45
CA LYS A 275 8.27 14.14 -8.78
C LYS A 275 8.25 13.11 -7.66
N ALA A 276 8.30 11.85 -8.03
CA ALA A 276 8.43 10.79 -7.01
C ALA A 276 9.76 11.00 -6.26
N PRO A 277 9.74 11.05 -4.93
CA PRO A 277 10.97 11.01 -4.18
C PRO A 277 11.72 9.72 -4.51
N GLU A 278 13.05 9.79 -4.64
CA GLU A 278 13.91 8.63 -4.82
C GLU A 278 14.02 7.81 -3.53
N LEU A 279 12.88 7.46 -2.98
CA LEU A 279 12.81 6.64 -1.78
C LEU A 279 12.80 5.18 -2.17
N VAL A 280 13.58 4.40 -1.45
CA VAL A 280 13.65 2.95 -1.64
C VAL A 280 12.25 2.37 -1.64
N PRO A 281 11.82 1.68 -2.69
CA PRO A 281 10.50 1.05 -2.70
C PRO A 281 10.45 0.00 -1.61
N LEU A 282 9.51 0.16 -0.69
CA LEU A 282 9.33 -0.75 0.43
C LEU A 282 8.66 -2.07 0.04
N TRP A 283 8.41 -2.28 -1.23
CA TRP A 283 7.69 -3.42 -1.75
C TRP A 283 8.23 -3.93 -3.08
N PRO A 284 8.12 -5.23 -3.36
CA PRO A 284 7.65 -6.28 -2.44
C PRO A 284 8.60 -6.48 -1.27
N PRO A 285 8.08 -6.98 -0.14
CA PRO A 285 8.93 -7.32 0.98
C PRO A 285 9.98 -8.36 0.59
N VAL A 286 11.21 -8.08 0.88
CA VAL A 286 12.28 -9.07 0.72
C VAL A 286 12.04 -10.19 1.72
N VAL A 287 12.05 -11.39 1.23
CA VAL A 287 11.83 -12.59 2.05
C VAL A 287 13.11 -12.92 2.78
N GLU A 288 13.01 -13.20 4.07
CA GLU A 288 14.10 -13.85 4.79
C GLU A 288 14.35 -15.23 4.20
N GLN A 289 15.57 -15.47 3.76
CA GLN A 289 16.04 -16.79 3.40
C GLN A 289 16.23 -17.68 4.63
#